data_c6517468106ee8aefcbf84e5755303d4
#
_entry.id   c6517468106ee8aefcbf84e5755303d4
#
_cell.length_a   1.000
_cell.length_b   1.000
_cell.length_c   1.000
_cell.angle_alpha   90.00
_cell.angle_beta   90.00
_cell.angle_gamma   90.00
#
_symmetry.space_group_name_H-M   'P 1'
#
loop_
_entity.id
_entity.type
_entity.pdbx_description
1 polymer ?
#
loop_
_entity_poly.entity_id
_entity_poly.type
_entity_poly.pdbx_seq_one_letter_code
_entity_poly.pdbx_strand_id
1 'polypeptide(L)' 'MKSGSIEKLQKLIDNNYKIENIQPIIFGSDAEINIVRLTLVSEDGRKETIRAYGEESHQLREYIRKNELFQNRGV' A
#
# COMPACT_ATOMS: atom_id res chain seq x y z
N MET A 1 -14.56 9.99 -6.52
CA MET A 1 -14.68 9.25 -5.28
C MET A 1 -13.32 8.86 -4.76
N LYS A 2 -13.10 9.01 -3.50
CA LYS A 2 -11.79 8.73 -2.96
C LYS A 2 -11.60 7.27 -2.64
N SER A 3 -10.38 6.82 -2.81
CA SER A 3 -10.04 5.47 -2.45
C SER A 3 -9.88 5.36 -0.94
N GLY A 4 -10.60 4.46 -0.33
CA GLY A 4 -10.48 4.24 1.10
C GLY A 4 -9.10 3.79 1.50
N SER A 5 -8.43 3.07 0.62
CA SER A 5 -7.07 2.60 0.89
C SER A 5 -6.10 3.77 0.97
N ILE A 6 -6.24 4.72 0.07
CA ILE A 6 -5.35 5.87 0.06
C ILE A 6 -5.57 6.73 1.28
N GLU A 7 -6.85 6.90 1.66
CA GLU A 7 -7.14 7.68 2.86
C GLU A 7 -6.57 7.02 4.10
N LYS A 8 -6.69 5.71 4.18
CA LYS A 8 -6.16 5.00 5.32
C LYS A 8 -4.65 5.09 5.36
N LEU A 9 -4.01 4.96 4.20
CA LEU A 9 -2.57 5.09 4.12
C LEU A 9 -2.12 6.46 4.57
N GLN A 10 -2.82 7.49 4.11
CA GLN A 10 -2.44 8.84 4.46
C GLN A 10 -2.54 9.09 5.96
N LYS A 11 -3.59 8.56 6.58
CA LYS A 11 -3.75 8.69 8.02
C LYS A 11 -2.62 8.01 8.77
N LEU A 12 -2.22 6.84 8.31
CA LEU A 12 -1.15 6.12 8.98
C LEU A 12 0.18 6.85 8.82
N ILE A 13 0.44 7.37 7.63
CA ILE A 13 1.67 8.14 7.42
C ILE A 13 1.67 9.38 8.31
N ASP A 14 0.52 10.02 8.47
CA ASP A 14 0.42 11.19 9.34
C ASP A 14 0.65 10.83 10.80
N ASN A 15 0.44 9.58 11.15
CA ASN A 15 0.66 9.11 12.51
C ASN A 15 2.02 8.44 12.67
N ASN A 16 2.95 8.76 11.77
CA ASN A 16 4.33 8.30 11.85
C ASN A 16 4.51 6.82 11.60
N TYR A 17 3.59 6.22 10.86
CA TYR A 17 3.79 4.87 10.37
C TYR A 17 4.62 4.92 9.10
N LYS A 18 5.38 3.88 8.87
CA LYS A 18 6.16 3.75 7.64
C LYS A 18 5.78 2.46 6.96
N ILE A 19 5.86 2.47 5.64
CA ILE A 19 5.58 1.26 4.88
C ILE A 19 6.76 0.31 5.06
N GLU A 20 6.47 -0.84 5.61
CA GLU A 20 7.49 -1.86 5.83
C GLU A 20 7.59 -2.78 4.64
N ASN A 21 6.47 -3.10 4.01
CA ASN A 21 6.45 -4.07 2.94
C ASN A 21 5.26 -3.81 2.03
N ILE A 22 5.47 -4.05 0.75
CA ILE A 22 4.41 -4.01 -0.26
C ILE A 22 4.41 -5.37 -0.92
N GLN A 23 3.27 -6.04 -0.88
CA GLN A 23 3.15 -7.36 -1.45
C GLN A 23 2.04 -7.39 -2.48
N PRO A 24 2.37 -7.38 -3.76
CA PRO A 24 1.36 -7.53 -4.79
C PRO A 24 1.00 -9.00 -4.95
N ILE A 25 -0.28 -9.26 -5.06
CA ILE A 25 -0.78 -10.61 -5.26
C ILE A 25 -1.66 -10.59 -6.49
N ILE A 26 -1.37 -11.49 -7.43
CA ILE A 26 -2.12 -11.59 -8.66
C ILE A 26 -2.80 -12.96 -8.67
N PHE A 27 -4.12 -12.95 -8.82
CA PHE A 27 -4.88 -14.18 -8.88
C PHE A 27 -5.29 -14.48 -10.31
N GLY A 28 -5.19 -15.73 -10.68
CA GLY A 28 -5.68 -16.18 -11.95
C GLY A 28 -4.76 -15.78 -13.07
N SER A 29 -5.13 -16.20 -14.27
CA SER A 29 -4.32 -15.94 -15.44
C SER A 29 -4.63 -14.60 -16.07
N ASP A 30 -5.71 -13.97 -15.67
CA ASP A 30 -6.13 -12.75 -16.34
C ASP A 30 -5.48 -11.50 -15.81
N ALA A 31 -4.83 -11.58 -14.71
CA ALA A 31 -4.18 -10.41 -14.12
C ALA A 31 -5.13 -9.24 -13.86
N GLU A 32 -6.43 -9.47 -14.00
CA GLU A 32 -7.38 -8.42 -13.71
C GLU A 32 -7.68 -8.32 -12.24
N ILE A 33 -7.46 -9.40 -11.54
CA ILE A 33 -7.70 -9.42 -10.11
C ILE A 33 -6.37 -9.23 -9.43
N ASN A 34 -6.10 -8.00 -9.08
CA ASN A 34 -4.86 -7.64 -8.40
C ASN A 34 -5.18 -7.25 -6.98
N ILE A 35 -4.40 -7.74 -6.07
CA ILE A 35 -4.49 -7.36 -4.67
C ILE A 35 -3.13 -6.86 -4.25
N VAL A 36 -3.11 -5.72 -3.59
CA VAL A 36 -1.90 -5.21 -2.98
C VAL A 36 -2.11 -5.19 -1.49
N ARG A 37 -1.17 -5.73 -0.77
CA ARG A 37 -1.19 -5.71 0.68
C ARG A 37 0.00 -4.90 1.17
N LEU A 38 -0.28 -3.86 1.91
CA LEU A 38 0.74 -3.03 2.52
C LEU A 38 0.82 -3.36 3.99
N THR A 39 2.03 -3.46 4.48
CA THR A 39 2.27 -3.57 5.90
C THR A 39 2.99 -2.32 6.34
N LEU A 40 2.44 -1.65 7.35
CA LEU A 40 3.04 -0.45 7.89
C LEU A 40 3.39 -0.69 9.35
N VAL A 41 4.40 0.00 9.81
CA VAL A 41 4.86 -0.16 11.16
C VAL A 41 5.11 1.21 11.78
N SER A 42 4.73 1.36 13.04
CA SER A 42 4.97 2.59 13.76
C SER A 42 6.28 2.49 14.53
N GLU A 43 6.68 3.60 15.10
CA GLU A 43 7.94 3.64 15.85
C GLU A 43 7.91 2.74 17.07
N ASP A 44 6.73 2.57 17.66
CA ASP A 44 6.63 1.71 18.83
C ASP A 44 6.29 0.27 18.49
N GLY A 45 6.37 -0.09 17.21
CA GLY A 45 6.24 -1.48 16.82
C GLY A 45 4.86 -1.95 16.46
N ARG A 46 3.88 -1.07 16.42
CA ARG A 46 2.55 -1.46 16.00
C ARG A 46 2.51 -1.65 14.50
N LYS A 47 1.76 -2.64 14.07
CA LYS A 47 1.65 -2.94 12.65
C LYS A 47 0.22 -2.80 12.18
N GLU A 48 0.08 -2.25 10.98
CA GLU A 48 -1.21 -2.12 10.34
C GLU A 48 -1.11 -2.66 8.93
N THR A 49 -2.22 -3.19 8.44
CA THR A 49 -2.25 -3.74 7.10
C THR A 49 -3.34 -3.05 6.30
N ILE A 50 -3.01 -2.70 5.06
CA ILE A 50 -3.96 -2.13 4.13
C ILE A 50 -4.03 -3.06 2.93
N ARG A 51 -5.25 -3.39 2.50
CA ARG A 51 -5.46 -4.19 1.31
C ARG A 51 -6.23 -3.39 0.30
N ALA A 52 -5.84 -3.51 -0.94
CA ALA A 52 -6.52 -2.85 -2.05
C ALA A 52 -6.69 -3.84 -3.17
N TYR A 53 -7.83 -3.75 -3.85
CA TYR A 53 -8.20 -4.72 -4.86
C TYR A 53 -8.45 -4.03 -6.19
N GLY A 54 -8.09 -4.70 -7.27
CA GLY A 54 -8.42 -4.25 -8.60
C GLY A 54 -7.84 -2.89 -8.91
N GLU A 55 -8.68 -2.01 -9.40
CA GLU A 55 -8.22 -0.69 -9.80
C GLU A 55 -7.72 0.12 -8.62
N GLU A 56 -8.29 -0.11 -7.47
CA GLU A 56 -7.83 0.57 -6.27
C GLU A 56 -6.38 0.22 -5.96
N SER A 57 -5.97 -1.00 -6.26
CA SER A 57 -4.59 -1.39 -6.02
C SER A 57 -3.65 -0.62 -6.93
N HIS A 58 -4.05 -0.35 -8.16
CA HIS A 58 -3.24 0.47 -9.06
C HIS A 58 -3.12 1.89 -8.54
N GLN A 59 -4.24 2.45 -8.10
CA GLN A 59 -4.22 3.81 -7.58
C GLN A 59 -3.34 3.93 -6.36
N LEU A 60 -3.41 2.93 -5.50
CA LEU A 60 -2.62 2.92 -4.29
C LEU A 60 -1.13 2.86 -4.61
N ARG A 61 -0.75 1.99 -5.53
CA ARG A 61 0.64 1.86 -5.91
C ARG A 61 1.17 3.12 -6.57
N GLU A 62 0.35 3.75 -7.42
CA GLU A 62 0.75 5.01 -8.03
C GLU A 62 0.94 6.10 -6.99
N TYR A 63 0.05 6.13 -6.02
CA TYR A 63 0.14 7.12 -4.97
C TYR A 63 1.44 6.96 -4.18
N ILE A 64 1.78 5.73 -3.86
CA ILE A 64 3.00 5.44 -3.13
C ILE A 64 4.22 5.85 -3.95
N ARG A 65 4.21 5.55 -5.24
CA ARG A 65 5.34 5.86 -6.08
C ARG A 65 5.51 7.35 -6.26
N LYS A 66 4.41 8.06 -6.50
CA LYS A 66 4.48 9.49 -6.73
C LYS A 66 4.95 10.25 -5.51
N ASN A 67 4.60 9.78 -4.35
CA ASN A 67 4.96 10.46 -3.11
C ASN A 67 6.19 9.86 -2.45
N GLU A 68 6.81 8.90 -3.12
CA GLU A 68 8.03 8.28 -2.63
C GLU A 68 7.89 7.77 -1.21
N LEU A 69 6.74 7.18 -0.93
CA LEU A 69 6.47 6.69 0.41
C LEU A 69 7.20 5.41 0.73
N PHE A 70 7.62 4.68 -0.29
CA PHE A 70 8.36 3.45 -0.09
C PHE A 70 9.41 3.35 -1.18
N GLN A 71 10.66 3.32 -0.79
CA GLN A 71 11.73 3.20 -1.74
C GLN A 71 12.31 1.81 -1.66
N ASN A 72 12.12 1.07 -2.72
CA ASN A 72 12.67 -0.26 -2.79
C ASN A 72 14.07 -0.17 -3.35
N ARG A 73 15.05 -0.20 -2.46
CA ARG A 73 16.40 -0.12 -2.90
C ARG A 73 16.97 -1.45 -3.16
N GLY A 74 16.19 -2.38 -3.33
CA GLY A 74 16.67 -3.70 -3.43
C GLY A 74 17.56 -3.93 -4.57
N VAL A 75 18.18 -3.12 -5.07
CA VAL A 75 18.99 -3.26 -6.15
C VAL A 75 20.09 -3.92 -6.22
#